data_ca4babd7077444cac50b84b5f86de1a7
#
_entry.id   ca4babd7077444cac50b84b5f86de1a7
#
_cell.length_a   1.000
_cell.length_b   1.000
_cell.length_c   1.000
_cell.angle_alpha   90.00
_cell.angle_beta   90.00
_cell.angle_gamma   90.00
#
_symmetry.space_group_name_H-M   'P 1'
#
loop_
_entity.id
_entity.type
_entity.pdbx_description
1 polymer ?
#
loop_
_entity_poly.entity_id
_entity_poly.type
_entity_poly.pdbx_seq_one_letter_code
_entity_poly.pdbx_strand_id
1 'polypeptide(L)'
;MVRGEQICGYGDLLDWAADRGALAEDEVEQLREDAAADADARRRALGRAWAFRRALHDCLRAVAQLERPPEASVALVNAAIIDAPAAFALTPRADGIALTIPADPHPDLLRPVLRSALRLLSSPDLARLRECDAERCGRLYLDFTKNRSRRWCDMGTCGNRAKARRHQARRRASPP
;
A
#
# COMPACT_ATOMS: atom_id res chain seq x y z
N MET A 1 -13.85 0.94 -2.11
CA MET A 1 -13.18 2.26 -2.24
C MET A 1 -12.82 2.75 -0.86
N VAL A 2 -11.54 2.88 -0.53
CA VAL A 2 -11.07 3.35 0.78
C VAL A 2 -11.41 4.84 0.93
N ARG A 3 -12.10 5.21 1.99
CA ARG A 3 -12.50 6.60 2.22
C ARG A 3 -11.26 7.47 2.50
N GLY A 4 -11.09 8.56 1.77
CA GLY A 4 -9.97 9.49 1.91
C GLY A 4 -8.82 9.23 0.94
N GLU A 5 -9.13 8.70 -0.25
CA GLU A 5 -8.20 8.67 -1.37
C GLU A 5 -7.82 10.10 -1.75
N GLN A 6 -6.54 10.41 -1.65
CA GLN A 6 -5.99 11.71 -2.04
C GLN A 6 -5.31 11.68 -3.40
N ILE A 7 -5.12 10.49 -3.96
CA ILE A 7 -4.45 10.29 -5.25
C ILE A 7 -5.54 10.20 -6.32
N CYS A 8 -5.71 11.24 -7.10
CA CYS A 8 -6.71 11.32 -8.18
C CYS A 8 -6.07 11.19 -9.57
N GLY A 9 -4.76 11.43 -9.69
CA GLY A 9 -4.04 11.42 -10.94
C GLY A 9 -2.57 10.99 -10.80
N TYR A 10 -1.87 11.02 -11.93
CA TYR A 10 -0.46 10.63 -11.96
C TYR A 10 0.43 11.60 -11.19
N GLY A 11 0.14 12.91 -11.24
CA GLY A 11 0.85 13.92 -10.47
C GLY A 11 0.73 13.69 -8.96
N ASP A 12 -0.48 13.45 -8.46
CA ASP A 12 -0.71 13.16 -7.03
C ASP A 12 0.05 11.92 -6.57
N LEU A 13 0.19 10.92 -7.48
CA LEU A 13 0.93 9.70 -7.18
C LEU A 13 2.45 9.96 -7.08
N LEU A 14 2.99 10.83 -7.92
CA LEU A 14 4.38 11.28 -7.85
C LEU A 14 4.63 12.11 -6.58
N ASP A 15 3.75 13.04 -6.25
CA ASP A 15 3.83 13.83 -5.02
C ASP A 15 3.80 12.92 -3.79
N TRP A 16 2.91 11.95 -3.76
CA TRP A 16 2.86 10.95 -2.70
C TRP A 16 4.17 10.14 -2.60
N ALA A 17 4.76 9.76 -3.72
CA ALA A 17 6.01 8.99 -3.74
C ALA A 17 7.18 9.82 -3.19
N ALA A 18 7.25 11.09 -3.55
CA ALA A 18 8.22 12.07 -3.02
C ALA A 18 8.05 12.25 -1.50
N ASP A 19 6.83 12.57 -1.05
CA ASP A 19 6.50 12.79 0.37
C ASP A 19 6.83 11.59 1.28
N ARG A 20 6.78 10.39 0.72
CA ARG A 20 7.12 9.15 1.42
C ARG A 20 8.58 8.74 1.29
N GLY A 21 9.40 9.50 0.56
CA GLY A 21 10.77 9.12 0.25
C GLY A 21 10.86 7.79 -0.53
N ALA A 22 9.82 7.48 -1.30
CA ALA A 22 9.76 6.28 -2.10
C ALA A 22 10.58 6.41 -3.39
N LEU A 23 10.67 7.63 -3.92
CA LEU A 23 11.52 8.04 -5.02
C LEU A 23 12.35 9.25 -4.61
N ALA A 24 13.52 9.41 -5.19
CA ALA A 24 14.34 10.60 -5.04
C ALA A 24 13.75 11.77 -5.86
N GLU A 25 14.13 13.00 -5.53
CA GLU A 25 13.59 14.21 -6.20
C GLU A 25 13.89 14.21 -7.71
N ASP A 26 15.09 13.81 -8.10
CA ASP A 26 15.51 13.69 -9.50
C ASP A 26 14.74 12.60 -10.26
N GLU A 27 14.43 11.48 -9.61
CA GLU A 27 13.58 10.42 -10.19
C GLU A 27 12.15 10.92 -10.40
N VAL A 28 11.61 11.70 -9.48
CA VAL A 28 10.27 12.29 -9.58
C VAL A 28 10.21 13.28 -10.73
N GLU A 29 11.23 14.14 -10.88
CA GLU A 29 11.26 15.13 -11.95
C GLU A 29 11.39 14.46 -13.33
N GLN A 30 12.25 13.44 -13.46
CA GLN A 30 12.35 12.64 -14.68
C GLN A 30 11.02 12.01 -15.07
N LEU A 31 10.30 11.42 -14.11
CA LEU A 31 8.97 10.84 -14.35
C LEU A 31 7.93 11.89 -14.73
N ARG A 32 8.04 13.14 -14.26
CA ARG A 32 7.17 14.24 -14.67
C ARG A 32 7.42 14.65 -16.13
N GLU A 33 8.69 14.75 -16.51
CA GLU A 33 9.10 15.08 -17.89
C GLU A 33 8.62 13.99 -18.86
N ASP A 34 8.87 12.72 -18.53
CA ASP A 34 8.43 11.58 -19.34
C ASP A 34 6.90 11.54 -19.49
N ALA A 35 6.17 11.82 -18.40
CA ALA A 35 4.71 11.87 -18.41
C ALA A 35 4.15 13.06 -19.18
N ALA A 36 4.88 14.16 -19.31
CA ALA A 36 4.54 15.31 -20.13
C ALA A 36 4.73 15.00 -21.61
N ALA A 37 5.80 14.25 -21.95
CA ALA A 37 6.14 13.90 -23.32
C ALA A 37 5.21 12.82 -23.92
N ASP A 38 4.75 11.85 -23.11
CA ASP A 38 3.85 10.76 -23.54
C ASP A 38 2.65 10.58 -22.62
N ALA A 39 1.52 11.17 -23.04
CA ALA A 39 0.25 11.07 -22.31
C ALA A 39 -0.31 9.65 -22.25
N ASP A 40 -0.02 8.81 -23.26
CA ASP A 40 -0.47 7.42 -23.29
C ASP A 40 0.38 6.56 -22.32
N ALA A 41 1.69 6.73 -22.30
CA ALA A 41 2.56 6.09 -21.33
C ALA A 41 2.15 6.46 -19.90
N ARG A 42 1.87 7.73 -19.64
CA ARG A 42 1.34 8.21 -18.36
C ARG A 42 0.04 7.51 -17.96
N ARG A 43 -0.92 7.40 -18.87
CA ARG A 43 -2.20 6.68 -18.59
C ARG A 43 -1.97 5.21 -18.29
N ARG A 44 -1.10 4.55 -19.07
CA ARG A 44 -0.74 3.15 -18.84
C ARG A 44 -0.06 2.96 -17.47
N ALA A 45 0.89 3.83 -17.10
CA ALA A 45 1.58 3.77 -15.82
C ALA A 45 0.61 3.94 -14.64
N LEU A 46 -0.29 4.93 -14.70
CA LEU A 46 -1.33 5.12 -13.69
C LEU A 46 -2.28 3.92 -13.60
N GLY A 47 -2.69 3.37 -14.74
CA GLY A 47 -3.54 2.18 -14.78
C GLY A 47 -2.88 0.96 -14.13
N ARG A 48 -1.58 0.73 -14.40
CA ARG A 48 -0.80 -0.34 -13.73
C ARG A 48 -0.71 -0.13 -12.23
N ALA A 49 -0.46 1.11 -11.80
CA ALA A 49 -0.38 1.45 -10.37
C ALA A 49 -1.69 1.17 -9.64
N TRP A 50 -2.83 1.53 -10.22
CA TRP A 50 -4.15 1.24 -9.66
C TRP A 50 -4.48 -0.25 -9.64
N ALA A 51 -4.19 -0.97 -10.71
CA ALA A 51 -4.41 -2.42 -10.79
C ALA A 51 -3.57 -3.15 -9.73
N PHE A 52 -2.29 -2.83 -9.63
CA PHE A 52 -1.39 -3.40 -8.63
C PHE A 52 -1.84 -3.08 -7.20
N ARG A 53 -2.16 -1.81 -6.91
CA ARG A 53 -2.65 -1.38 -5.60
C ARG A 53 -3.89 -2.14 -5.17
N ARG A 54 -4.86 -2.30 -6.08
CA ARG A 54 -6.08 -3.04 -5.82
C ARG A 54 -5.79 -4.51 -5.54
N ALA A 55 -5.02 -5.16 -6.40
CA ALA A 55 -4.66 -6.56 -6.25
C ALA A 55 -3.91 -6.82 -4.93
N LEU A 56 -2.92 -5.98 -4.60
CA LEU A 56 -2.20 -6.07 -3.34
C LEU A 56 -3.11 -5.86 -2.12
N HIS A 57 -4.02 -4.88 -2.19
CA HIS A 57 -5.00 -4.65 -1.14
C HIS A 57 -5.90 -5.86 -0.91
N ASP A 58 -6.41 -6.48 -1.98
CA ASP A 58 -7.27 -7.67 -1.90
C ASP A 58 -6.51 -8.86 -1.29
N CYS A 59 -5.26 -9.07 -1.69
CA CYS A 59 -4.39 -10.10 -1.09
C CYS A 59 -4.16 -9.85 0.41
N LEU A 60 -3.76 -8.64 0.78
CA LEU A 60 -3.46 -8.30 2.18
C LEU A 60 -4.73 -8.33 3.04
N ARG A 61 -5.87 -7.93 2.49
CA ARG A 61 -7.16 -8.01 3.18
C ARG A 61 -7.54 -9.46 3.50
N ALA A 62 -7.42 -10.35 2.53
CA ALA A 62 -7.67 -11.77 2.75
C ALA A 62 -6.76 -12.33 3.86
N VAL A 63 -5.46 -11.98 3.86
CA VAL A 63 -4.53 -12.36 4.93
C VAL A 63 -4.98 -11.82 6.29
N ALA A 64 -5.43 -10.54 6.37
CA ALA A 64 -5.92 -9.94 7.61
C ALA A 64 -7.18 -10.62 8.16
N GLN A 65 -7.99 -11.21 7.27
CA GLN A 65 -9.22 -11.94 7.58
C GLN A 65 -9.00 -13.46 7.75
N LEU A 66 -7.76 -13.93 7.61
CA LEU A 66 -7.39 -15.36 7.61
C LEU A 66 -8.10 -16.15 6.49
N GLU A 67 -8.31 -15.50 5.36
CA GLU A 67 -8.91 -16.07 4.17
C GLU A 67 -7.88 -16.33 3.08
N ARG A 68 -8.23 -17.15 2.09
CA ARG A 68 -7.40 -17.38 0.91
C ARG A 68 -7.47 -16.15 -0.01
N PRO A 69 -6.32 -15.57 -0.41
CA PRO A 69 -6.30 -14.47 -1.37
C PRO A 69 -6.92 -14.87 -2.71
N PRO A 70 -7.63 -13.94 -3.40
CA PRO A 70 -8.19 -14.19 -4.72
C PRO A 70 -7.09 -14.52 -5.74
N GLU A 71 -7.24 -15.59 -6.51
CA GLU A 71 -6.24 -16.05 -7.47
C GLU A 71 -5.89 -14.99 -8.52
N ALA A 72 -6.88 -14.26 -9.01
CA ALA A 72 -6.68 -13.15 -9.96
C ALA A 72 -5.82 -12.03 -9.37
N SER A 73 -6.00 -11.70 -8.08
CA SER A 73 -5.20 -10.68 -7.40
C SER A 73 -3.77 -11.16 -7.19
N VAL A 74 -3.57 -12.43 -6.81
CA VAL A 74 -2.24 -13.04 -6.70
C VAL A 74 -1.53 -13.05 -8.06
N ALA A 75 -2.23 -13.38 -9.15
CA ALA A 75 -1.66 -13.38 -10.50
C ALA A 75 -1.17 -11.98 -10.92
N LEU A 76 -1.95 -10.92 -10.62
CA LEU A 76 -1.56 -9.53 -10.90
C LEU A 76 -0.33 -9.09 -10.09
N VAL A 77 -0.25 -9.47 -8.81
CA VAL A 77 0.93 -9.18 -7.99
C VAL A 77 2.15 -9.93 -8.52
N ASN A 78 2.01 -11.21 -8.90
CA ASN A 78 3.10 -12.00 -9.47
C ASN A 78 3.57 -11.42 -10.81
N ALA A 79 2.67 -10.98 -11.68
CA ALA A 79 3.04 -10.31 -12.93
C ALA A 79 3.88 -9.07 -12.66
N ALA A 80 3.49 -8.22 -11.69
CA ALA A 80 4.26 -7.05 -11.32
C ALA A 80 5.66 -7.40 -10.76
N ILE A 81 5.81 -8.53 -10.07
CA ILE A 81 7.11 -9.04 -9.59
C ILE A 81 7.99 -9.45 -10.77
N ILE A 82 7.42 -10.16 -11.74
CA ILE A 82 8.13 -10.67 -12.92
C ILE A 82 8.55 -9.52 -13.85
N ASP A 83 7.65 -8.54 -14.03
CA ASP A 83 7.85 -7.40 -14.92
C ASP A 83 8.80 -6.33 -14.32
N ALA A 84 9.10 -6.42 -13.01
CA ALA A 84 10.03 -5.51 -12.36
C ALA A 84 11.48 -5.95 -12.65
N PRO A 85 12.19 -5.33 -13.61
CA PRO A 85 13.55 -5.74 -13.96
C PRO A 85 14.46 -5.60 -12.76
N ALA A 86 15.15 -6.69 -12.40
CA ALA A 86 16.19 -6.76 -11.36
C ALA A 86 15.81 -6.02 -10.04
N ALA A 87 14.59 -6.24 -9.55
CA ALA A 87 14.13 -5.60 -8.31
C ALA A 87 15.05 -5.91 -7.10
N PHE A 88 15.83 -7.00 -7.20
CA PHE A 88 16.79 -7.42 -6.20
C PHE A 88 18.03 -8.02 -6.85
N ALA A 89 19.18 -7.79 -6.23
CA ALA A 89 20.44 -8.44 -6.59
C ALA A 89 21.14 -8.95 -5.33
N LEU A 90 21.84 -10.07 -5.44
CA LEU A 90 22.77 -10.53 -4.42
C LEU A 90 24.10 -9.83 -4.62
N THR A 91 24.54 -9.11 -3.61
CA THR A 91 25.82 -8.40 -3.65
C THR A 91 26.76 -8.97 -2.59
N PRO A 92 27.98 -9.41 -2.95
CA PRO A 92 28.96 -9.84 -1.98
C PRO A 92 29.32 -8.69 -1.01
N ARG A 93 29.49 -9.02 0.26
CA ARG A 93 30.00 -8.13 1.30
C ARG A 93 31.13 -8.81 2.06
N ALA A 94 31.91 -8.06 2.82
CA ALA A 94 32.98 -8.59 3.63
C ALA A 94 32.52 -9.60 4.69
N ASP A 95 31.27 -9.45 5.16
CA ASP A 95 30.61 -10.26 6.18
C ASP A 95 29.59 -11.28 5.61
N GLY A 96 29.52 -11.44 4.28
CA GLY A 96 28.60 -12.40 3.64
C GLY A 96 27.99 -11.91 2.34
N ILE A 97 26.67 -12.12 2.19
CA ILE A 97 25.90 -11.73 1.01
C ILE A 97 24.73 -10.82 1.44
N ALA A 98 24.61 -9.68 0.79
CA ALA A 98 23.46 -8.79 0.97
C ALA A 98 22.48 -8.87 -0.19
N LEU A 99 21.20 -8.86 0.10
CA LEU A 99 20.16 -8.60 -0.86
C LEU A 99 20.08 -7.08 -1.06
N THR A 100 20.53 -6.62 -2.20
CA THR A 100 20.55 -5.20 -2.57
C THR A 100 19.54 -4.91 -3.66
N ILE A 101 19.27 -3.65 -3.86
CA ILE A 101 18.42 -3.18 -4.94
C ILE A 101 19.31 -2.36 -5.83
N PRO A 102 19.52 -2.81 -7.06
CA PRO A 102 20.32 -2.06 -8.03
C PRO A 102 19.69 -0.69 -8.27
N ALA A 103 20.54 0.32 -8.50
CA ALA A 103 20.07 1.57 -9.08
C ALA A 103 19.46 1.29 -10.46
N ASP A 104 18.30 1.86 -10.72
CA ASP A 104 17.64 1.72 -12.01
C ASP A 104 17.92 2.95 -12.86
N PRO A 105 18.44 2.78 -14.06
CA PRO A 105 18.56 3.90 -14.99
C PRO A 105 17.20 4.45 -15.46
N HIS A 106 16.11 3.68 -15.27
CA HIS A 106 14.76 4.10 -15.60
C HIS A 106 13.88 4.08 -14.34
N PRO A 107 13.56 5.24 -13.75
CA PRO A 107 12.70 5.30 -12.58
C PRO A 107 11.35 4.67 -12.86
N ASP A 108 10.91 3.78 -11.97
CA ASP A 108 9.59 3.14 -12.02
C ASP A 108 8.86 3.37 -10.71
N LEU A 109 7.70 3.98 -10.83
CA LEU A 109 6.84 4.33 -9.71
C LEU A 109 6.38 3.13 -8.88
N LEU A 110 6.24 1.94 -9.48
CA LEU A 110 5.80 0.75 -8.77
C LEU A 110 6.91 0.04 -8.00
N ARG A 111 8.15 0.18 -8.41
CA ARG A 111 9.30 -0.52 -7.84
C ARG A 111 9.44 -0.33 -6.32
N PRO A 112 9.44 0.90 -5.76
CA PRO A 112 9.55 1.10 -4.32
C PRO A 112 8.34 0.53 -3.56
N VAL A 113 7.14 0.60 -4.13
CA VAL A 113 5.93 0.04 -3.53
C VAL A 113 5.98 -1.49 -3.53
N LEU A 114 6.37 -2.10 -4.66
CA LEU A 114 6.56 -3.54 -4.79
C LEU A 114 7.58 -4.06 -3.78
N ARG A 115 8.71 -3.37 -3.65
CA ARG A 115 9.76 -3.69 -2.69
C ARG A 115 9.26 -3.66 -1.25
N SER A 116 8.49 -2.63 -0.90
CA SER A 116 7.86 -2.50 0.43
C SER A 116 6.85 -3.63 0.68
N ALA A 117 6.05 -3.96 -0.33
CA ALA A 117 5.09 -5.06 -0.27
C ALA A 117 5.79 -6.41 -0.05
N LEU A 118 6.84 -6.72 -0.81
CA LEU A 118 7.59 -7.96 -0.68
C LEU A 118 8.26 -8.10 0.70
N ARG A 119 8.81 -7.00 1.23
CA ARG A 119 9.35 -6.98 2.60
C ARG A 119 8.28 -7.31 3.64
N LEU A 120 7.09 -6.73 3.51
CA LEU A 120 5.98 -7.02 4.43
C LEU A 120 5.52 -8.48 4.30
N LEU A 121 5.32 -8.96 3.07
CA LEU A 121 4.83 -10.32 2.80
C LEU A 121 5.79 -11.42 3.30
N SER A 122 7.10 -11.13 3.33
CA SER A 122 8.13 -12.04 3.86
C SER A 122 8.49 -11.78 5.34
N SER A 123 7.85 -10.80 5.98
CA SER A 123 8.12 -10.42 7.36
C SER A 123 7.21 -11.15 8.36
N PRO A 124 7.69 -11.46 9.58
CA PRO A 124 6.83 -11.91 10.67
C PRO A 124 5.77 -10.88 11.08
N ASP A 125 5.94 -9.61 10.72
CA ASP A 125 4.97 -8.55 10.98
C ASP A 125 3.68 -8.72 10.16
N LEU A 126 3.69 -9.54 9.11
CA LEU A 126 2.46 -9.90 8.38
C LEU A 126 1.38 -10.46 9.32
N ALA A 127 1.76 -11.20 10.35
CA ALA A 127 0.83 -11.71 11.36
C ALA A 127 0.14 -10.62 12.22
N ARG A 128 0.64 -9.36 12.15
CA ARG A 128 0.09 -8.19 12.81
C ARG A 128 -0.87 -7.40 11.92
N LEU A 129 -1.04 -7.83 10.68
CA LEU A 129 -1.92 -7.15 9.73
C LEU A 129 -3.37 -7.26 10.19
N ARG A 130 -4.09 -6.14 10.17
CA ARG A 130 -5.50 -6.02 10.56
C ARG A 130 -6.25 -5.11 9.59
N GLU A 131 -7.52 -5.39 9.42
CA GLU A 131 -8.45 -4.46 8.77
C GLU A 131 -9.15 -3.60 9.82
N CYS A 132 -9.43 -2.36 9.47
CA CYS A 132 -10.10 -1.41 10.36
C CYS A 132 -11.58 -1.79 10.56
N ASP A 133 -12.01 -1.95 11.83
CA ASP A 133 -13.40 -2.27 12.21
C ASP A 133 -14.39 -1.13 11.91
N ALA A 134 -13.94 0.03 11.47
CA ALA A 134 -14.83 1.14 11.18
C ALA A 134 -15.59 0.89 9.88
N GLU A 135 -16.90 0.95 9.94
CA GLU A 135 -17.79 0.80 8.80
C GLU A 135 -17.35 1.68 7.63
N ARG A 136 -17.27 1.09 6.43
CA ARG A 136 -16.83 1.74 5.17
C ARG A 136 -15.41 2.32 5.22
N CYS A 137 -14.51 1.80 6.08
CA CYS A 137 -13.11 2.25 6.11
C CYS A 137 -12.23 1.47 5.14
N GLY A 138 -12.16 0.15 5.28
CA GLY A 138 -11.35 -0.74 4.43
C GLY A 138 -9.84 -0.54 4.52
N ARG A 139 -9.33 0.30 5.45
CA ARG A 139 -7.89 0.50 5.64
C ARG A 139 -7.27 -0.69 6.36
N LEU A 140 -6.12 -1.12 5.85
CA LEU A 140 -5.26 -2.09 6.50
C LEU A 140 -4.20 -1.36 7.35
N TYR A 141 -3.79 -1.97 8.45
CA TYR A 141 -2.74 -1.45 9.34
C TYR A 141 -2.04 -2.60 10.07
N LEU A 142 -0.83 -2.35 10.57
CA LEU A 142 -0.10 -3.28 11.43
C LEU A 142 -0.38 -2.93 12.90
N ASP A 143 -0.81 -3.93 13.67
CA ASP A 143 -1.08 -3.76 15.10
C ASP A 143 0.16 -4.12 15.94
N PHE A 144 0.92 -3.10 16.32
CA PHE A 144 2.07 -3.22 17.21
C PHE A 144 1.73 -3.06 18.70
N THR A 145 0.45 -3.03 19.08
CA THR A 145 0.08 -3.01 20.48
C THR A 145 0.45 -4.33 21.16
N LYS A 146 0.77 -4.26 22.47
CA LYS A 146 1.21 -5.43 23.24
C LYS A 146 0.21 -6.61 23.15
N ASN A 147 -1.08 -6.31 23.22
CA ASN A 147 -2.15 -7.32 23.26
C ASN A 147 -2.83 -7.52 21.88
N ARG A 148 -2.33 -6.92 20.79
CA ARG A 148 -2.94 -6.95 19.46
C ARG A 148 -4.44 -6.60 19.48
N SER A 149 -4.79 -5.57 20.27
CA SER A 149 -6.17 -5.19 20.58
C SER A 149 -6.66 -3.93 19.85
N ARG A 150 -5.82 -3.36 18.97
CA ARG A 150 -6.19 -2.20 18.16
C ARG A 150 -7.28 -2.58 17.16
N ARG A 151 -8.38 -1.83 17.18
CA ARG A 151 -9.56 -2.09 16.35
C ARG A 151 -9.68 -1.13 15.16
N TRP A 152 -9.04 0.03 15.22
CA TRP A 152 -9.18 1.08 14.22
C TRP A 152 -7.82 1.50 13.68
N CYS A 153 -7.77 1.78 12.39
CA CYS A 153 -6.56 2.25 11.74
C CYS A 153 -6.06 3.58 12.32
N ASP A 154 -6.97 4.36 12.91
CA ASP A 154 -6.67 5.62 13.59
C ASP A 154 -7.75 5.93 14.64
N MET A 155 -7.33 6.27 15.87
CA MET A 155 -8.24 6.57 16.97
C MET A 155 -8.91 7.93 16.81
N GLY A 156 -8.19 8.93 16.31
CA GLY A 156 -8.71 10.30 16.15
C GLY A 156 -9.83 10.39 15.11
N THR A 157 -9.79 9.52 14.11
CA THR A 157 -10.80 9.49 13.04
C THR A 157 -11.78 8.33 13.20
N CYS A 158 -11.35 7.11 12.94
CA CYS A 158 -12.22 5.93 12.92
C CYS A 158 -12.73 5.56 14.33
N GLY A 159 -11.86 5.63 15.35
CA GLY A 159 -12.23 5.37 16.72
C GLY A 159 -13.25 6.37 17.25
N ASN A 160 -13.04 7.66 17.03
CA ASN A 160 -13.97 8.70 17.47
C ASN A 160 -15.33 8.60 16.76
N ARG A 161 -15.34 8.31 15.44
CA ARG A 161 -16.61 8.04 14.71
C ARG A 161 -17.37 6.85 15.29
N ALA A 162 -16.67 5.78 15.64
CA ALA A 162 -17.29 4.60 16.25
C ALA A 162 -17.86 4.90 17.65
N LYS A 163 -17.17 5.72 18.46
CA LYS A 163 -17.68 6.20 19.75
C LYS A 163 -18.92 7.07 19.59
N ALA A 164 -18.89 8.03 18.69
CA ALA A 164 -20.04 8.93 18.44
C ALA A 164 -21.29 8.15 18.01
N ARG A 165 -21.15 7.18 17.09
CA ARG A 165 -22.26 6.31 16.67
C ARG A 165 -22.84 5.51 17.83
N ARG A 166 -21.99 4.90 18.67
CA ARG A 166 -22.46 4.16 19.86
C ARG A 166 -23.22 5.05 20.81
N HIS A 167 -22.74 6.26 21.04
CA HIS A 167 -23.45 7.23 21.90
C HIS A 167 -24.81 7.61 21.33
N GLN A 168 -24.89 7.90 20.02
CA GLN A 168 -26.18 8.21 19.37
C GLN A 168 -27.17 7.03 19.41
N ALA A 169 -26.67 5.79 19.19
CA ALA A 169 -27.51 4.60 19.26
C ALA A 169 -28.07 4.40 20.67
N ARG A 170 -27.27 4.60 21.73
CA ARG A 170 -27.74 4.53 23.12
C ARG A 170 -28.83 5.57 23.44
N ARG A 171 -28.63 6.83 22.99
CA ARG A 171 -29.62 7.90 23.17
C ARG A 171 -30.95 7.60 22.48
N ARG A 172 -30.91 6.95 21.30
CA ARG A 172 -32.15 6.53 20.59
C ARG A 172 -32.84 5.33 21.21
N ALA A 173 -32.11 4.49 21.92
CA ALA A 173 -32.65 3.28 22.57
C ALA A 173 -33.14 3.54 24.02
N SER A 174 -32.84 4.70 24.63
CA SER A 174 -33.36 5.10 25.91
C SER A 174 -34.72 5.79 25.69
N PRO A 175 -35.83 5.23 26.15
CA PRO A 175 -37.17 5.88 26.12
C PRO A 175 -37.15 7.12 27.03
N PRO A 176 -38.02 8.12 26.79
CA PRO A 176 -38.17 9.31 27.62
C PRO A 176 -38.55 8.99 29.07
#